data_660b95c8f5d0983410f1c95ce3b1c67e
#
_entry.id   660b95c8f5d0983410f1c95ce3b1c67e
#
_cell.length_a   1.000
_cell.length_b   1.000
_cell.length_c   1.000
_cell.angle_alpha   90.00
_cell.angle_beta   90.00
_cell.angle_gamma   90.00
#
_symmetry.space_group_name_H-M   'P 1'
#
loop_
_entity.id
_entity.type
_entity.pdbx_description
1 polymer ?
#
loop_
_entity_poly.entity_id
_entity_poly.type
_entity_poly.pdbx_seq_one_letter_code
_entity_poly.pdbx_strand_id
1 'polypeptide(L)'
;CIRDRIKSRDEVLIETDRVIFSNSSIEGSINLKGAILDDLILSKYKTSLEPGSDNIQLLLPEGTSNPYYIETGWKELKDTEVELPDLETIWKTNSTNLTPSNPVTLTWTNNQNITFKINYTIDDEYMFSITQEIENKGNSNIEVFPYRLIKRINTPDTINFFILHEGFISLINDELLEKNYDDIADDCNSSMPSKKEFCDNKAQGGWLGFTDKYWMSALIPDANQSINVNYRYGNNGRDSYRAGYVGQIYKVSSGESLEYGGKLFVGAKKLNVLSAYDEKLSIPRFTDAIDWGWFSFLTKPVSYAINWFFGYAGNFGLAIIAFTILM
;
A
#
# COMPACT_ATOMS: atom_id res chain seq x y z
N CYS A 1 28.79 -4.86 19.01
CA CYS A 1 27.54 -4.37 18.37
C CYS A 1 27.93 -3.80 17.02
N ILE A 2 27.69 -4.54 15.95
CA ILE A 2 27.75 -4.01 14.58
C ILE A 2 26.49 -3.15 14.49
N ARG A 3 26.62 -1.82 14.52
CA ARG A 3 25.58 -0.93 14.05
C ARG A 3 25.43 -1.23 12.57
N ASP A 4 24.30 -1.81 12.17
CA ASP A 4 24.02 -2.03 10.77
C ASP A 4 24.15 -0.68 10.05
N ARG A 5 25.11 -0.61 9.11
CA ARG A 5 25.35 0.61 8.34
C ARG A 5 24.10 0.89 7.52
N ILE A 6 23.55 2.08 7.65
CA ILE A 6 22.51 2.58 6.75
C ILE A 6 23.09 2.59 5.33
N LYS A 7 22.42 1.90 4.41
CA LYS A 7 22.79 1.77 3.01
C LYS A 7 22.00 2.75 2.14
N SER A 8 22.54 3.10 1.00
CA SER A 8 21.74 3.78 -0.02
C SER A 8 20.71 2.82 -0.65
N ARG A 9 19.69 3.37 -1.30
CA ARG A 9 18.72 2.59 -2.05
C ARG A 9 19.40 1.65 -3.04
N ASP A 10 20.32 2.17 -3.85
CA ASP A 10 20.99 1.40 -4.91
C ASP A 10 21.86 0.28 -4.34
N GLU A 11 22.51 0.50 -3.19
CA GLU A 11 23.26 -0.56 -2.51
C GLU A 11 22.35 -1.72 -2.07
N VAL A 12 21.12 -1.43 -1.62
CA VAL A 12 20.20 -2.49 -1.18
C VAL A 12 19.57 -3.22 -2.37
N LEU A 13 19.21 -2.50 -3.44
CA LEU A 13 18.52 -3.09 -4.59
C LEU A 13 19.34 -4.17 -5.32
N ILE A 14 20.68 -4.09 -5.26
CA ILE A 14 21.57 -5.08 -5.91
C ILE A 14 21.80 -6.34 -5.08
N GLU A 15 21.32 -6.41 -3.82
CA GLU A 15 21.59 -7.54 -2.92
C GLU A 15 20.72 -8.76 -3.21
N THR A 16 19.59 -8.57 -3.89
CA THR A 16 18.61 -9.62 -4.18
C THR A 16 18.09 -9.52 -5.61
N ASP A 17 17.64 -10.64 -6.16
CA ASP A 17 16.95 -10.67 -7.43
C ASP A 17 15.58 -9.95 -7.29
N ARG A 18 15.18 -9.23 -8.35
CA ARG A 18 14.00 -8.37 -8.31
C ARG A 18 13.19 -8.47 -9.61
N VAL A 19 11.89 -8.24 -9.50
CA VAL A 19 11.02 -7.94 -10.64
C VAL A 19 10.93 -6.43 -10.76
N ILE A 20 11.36 -5.89 -11.89
CA ILE A 20 11.25 -4.47 -12.20
C ILE A 20 9.84 -4.17 -12.68
N PHE A 21 9.25 -3.07 -12.26
CA PHE A 21 7.99 -2.60 -12.82
C PHE A 21 8.09 -1.16 -13.33
N SER A 22 7.32 -0.86 -14.36
CA SER A 22 7.20 0.49 -14.89
C SER A 22 5.91 0.70 -15.67
N ASN A 23 5.38 1.91 -15.55
CA ASN A 23 4.32 2.44 -16.39
C ASN A 23 4.55 3.93 -16.66
N SER A 24 3.52 4.68 -17.09
CA SER A 24 3.63 6.11 -17.36
C SER A 24 3.85 6.99 -16.13
N SER A 25 3.66 6.49 -14.92
CA SER A 25 3.55 7.28 -13.68
C SER A 25 4.50 6.82 -12.57
N ILE A 26 4.86 5.53 -12.56
CA ILE A 26 5.72 4.91 -11.55
C ILE A 26 6.75 3.99 -12.17
N GLU A 27 7.87 3.85 -11.48
CA GLU A 27 8.90 2.84 -11.72
C GLU A 27 9.42 2.32 -10.39
N GLY A 28 9.90 1.09 -10.37
CA GLY A 28 10.41 0.48 -9.14
C GLY A 28 10.62 -1.02 -9.28
N SER A 29 10.64 -1.71 -8.14
CA SER A 29 10.87 -3.15 -8.15
C SER A 29 10.27 -3.88 -6.94
N ILE A 30 9.99 -5.18 -7.15
CA ILE A 30 9.54 -6.12 -6.12
C ILE A 30 10.71 -7.05 -5.80
N ASN A 31 11.06 -7.15 -4.54
CA ASN A 31 12.10 -8.05 -4.06
C ASN A 31 11.61 -9.50 -4.13
N LEU A 32 12.37 -10.39 -4.78
CA LEU A 32 12.06 -11.83 -4.82
C LEU A 32 12.32 -12.53 -3.49
N LYS A 33 13.08 -11.93 -2.57
CA LYS A 33 13.17 -12.38 -1.19
C LYS A 33 12.01 -11.79 -0.40
N GLY A 34 11.12 -12.65 0.10
CA GLY A 34 9.93 -12.27 0.85
C GLY A 34 8.77 -11.71 0.03
N ALA A 35 8.90 -11.58 -1.30
CA ALA A 35 7.90 -10.97 -2.19
C ALA A 35 7.50 -9.54 -1.76
N ILE A 36 8.46 -8.74 -1.31
CA ILE A 36 8.24 -7.41 -0.73
C ILE A 36 8.23 -6.36 -1.85
N LEU A 37 7.20 -5.51 -1.89
CA LEU A 37 7.18 -4.32 -2.73
C LEU A 37 7.76 -3.16 -1.91
N ASP A 38 9.04 -2.89 -2.09
CA ASP A 38 9.85 -2.02 -1.24
C ASP A 38 10.61 -0.92 -2.01
N ASP A 39 10.31 -0.76 -3.29
CA ASP A 39 10.98 0.20 -4.14
C ASP A 39 9.98 0.79 -5.14
N LEU A 40 9.68 2.08 -5.00
CA LEU A 40 8.80 2.79 -5.93
C LEU A 40 9.17 4.27 -6.01
N ILE A 41 9.32 4.72 -7.24
CA ILE A 41 9.62 6.11 -7.61
C ILE A 41 8.44 6.68 -8.42
N LEU A 42 8.09 7.93 -8.14
CA LEU A 42 7.09 8.69 -8.90
C LEU A 42 7.77 9.38 -10.09
N SER A 43 7.68 8.81 -11.30
CA SER A 43 8.41 9.26 -12.50
C SER A 43 8.10 10.70 -12.91
N LYS A 44 6.92 11.23 -12.57
CA LYS A 44 6.45 12.56 -12.94
C LYS A 44 6.71 13.65 -11.88
N TYR A 45 7.27 13.29 -10.71
CA TYR A 45 7.43 14.22 -9.60
C TYR A 45 8.87 14.28 -9.12
N LYS A 46 9.33 15.50 -8.88
CA LYS A 46 10.68 15.81 -8.44
C LYS A 46 10.69 16.26 -6.97
N THR A 47 11.81 16.05 -6.31
CA THR A 47 12.02 16.48 -4.92
C THR A 47 12.09 18.00 -4.78
N SER A 48 12.52 18.71 -5.85
CA SER A 48 12.53 20.17 -5.91
C SER A 48 12.31 20.67 -7.34
N LEU A 49 12.13 21.99 -7.50
CA LEU A 49 12.00 22.65 -8.81
C LEU A 49 13.34 22.90 -9.51
N GLU A 50 14.44 22.57 -8.88
CA GLU A 50 15.78 22.76 -9.46
C GLU A 50 16.04 21.78 -10.62
N PRO A 51 16.68 22.23 -11.71
CA PRO A 51 17.08 21.33 -12.78
C PRO A 51 17.99 20.22 -12.28
N GLY A 52 17.67 18.98 -12.63
CA GLY A 52 18.46 17.80 -12.21
C GLY A 52 18.06 17.20 -10.87
N SER A 53 17.03 17.72 -10.18
CA SER A 53 16.50 17.11 -8.96
C SER A 53 16.06 15.67 -9.18
N ASP A 54 16.26 14.84 -8.16
CA ASP A 54 15.82 13.45 -8.15
C ASP A 54 14.29 13.32 -8.15
N ASN A 55 13.79 12.20 -8.61
CA ASN A 55 12.38 11.86 -8.51
C ASN A 55 12.02 11.51 -7.05
N ILE A 56 10.74 11.71 -6.71
CA ILE A 56 10.21 11.31 -5.40
C ILE A 56 10.31 9.79 -5.24
N GLN A 57 11.06 9.34 -4.25
CA GLN A 57 11.13 7.95 -3.80
C GLN A 57 10.05 7.74 -2.75
N LEU A 58 8.97 7.07 -3.11
CA LEU A 58 7.83 6.86 -2.21
C LEU A 58 8.00 5.61 -1.36
N LEU A 59 8.46 4.49 -1.95
CA LEU A 59 8.82 3.30 -1.19
C LEU A 59 10.34 3.14 -1.15
N LEU A 60 10.83 2.67 -0.02
CA LEU A 60 12.25 2.45 0.24
C LEU A 60 12.46 1.12 0.96
N PRO A 61 13.48 0.31 0.54
CA PRO A 61 13.73 -0.99 1.13
C PRO A 61 14.28 -0.91 2.56
N GLU A 62 14.12 -2.01 3.29
CA GLU A 62 14.75 -2.20 4.58
C GLU A 62 16.28 -2.13 4.45
N GLY A 63 16.96 -1.56 5.47
CA GLY A 63 18.39 -1.25 5.41
C GLY A 63 18.70 0.20 5.00
N THR A 64 17.76 0.92 4.43
CA THR A 64 17.88 2.36 4.15
C THR A 64 17.57 3.23 5.39
N SER A 65 17.67 4.55 5.26
CA SER A 65 17.41 5.48 6.36
C SER A 65 15.95 5.42 6.82
N ASN A 66 14.99 5.44 5.89
CA ASN A 66 13.56 5.52 6.17
C ASN A 66 12.79 4.46 5.38
N PRO A 67 12.90 3.17 5.75
CA PRO A 67 12.20 2.10 5.04
C PRO A 67 10.69 2.32 5.02
N TYR A 68 10.08 2.09 3.86
CA TYR A 68 8.66 2.17 3.64
C TYR A 68 8.27 1.16 2.57
N TYR A 69 7.56 0.11 2.95
CA TYR A 69 7.31 -1.04 2.08
C TYR A 69 6.01 -1.76 2.39
N ILE A 70 5.63 -2.64 1.47
CA ILE A 70 4.39 -3.43 1.54
C ILE A 70 4.74 -4.92 1.59
N GLU A 71 4.18 -5.61 2.57
CA GLU A 71 4.24 -7.06 2.72
C GLU A 71 2.91 -7.70 2.32
N THR A 72 2.98 -8.81 1.61
CA THR A 72 1.85 -9.65 1.22
C THR A 72 2.19 -11.09 1.54
N GLY A 73 1.33 -11.82 2.25
CA GLY A 73 1.65 -13.18 2.64
C GLY A 73 0.48 -13.91 3.28
N TRP A 74 0.82 -15.02 3.93
CA TRP A 74 -0.11 -15.88 4.66
C TRP A 74 0.40 -16.14 6.07
N LYS A 75 -0.53 -16.35 6.97
CA LYS A 75 -0.26 -16.84 8.33
C LYS A 75 -1.12 -18.02 8.64
N GLU A 76 -0.67 -18.87 9.55
CA GLU A 76 -1.43 -19.98 10.09
C GLU A 76 -2.16 -19.61 11.38
N LEU A 77 -3.21 -20.36 11.70
CA LEU A 77 -3.99 -20.13 12.91
C LEU A 77 -3.27 -20.63 14.18
N LYS A 78 -2.55 -21.74 14.05
CA LYS A 78 -1.74 -22.38 15.11
C LYS A 78 -0.56 -23.06 14.44
N ASP A 79 0.42 -23.47 15.25
CA ASP A 79 1.55 -24.30 14.85
C ASP A 79 1.08 -25.55 14.09
N THR A 80 0.74 -25.36 12.84
CA THR A 80 0.51 -26.45 11.90
C THR A 80 1.89 -26.90 11.42
N GLU A 81 2.04 -28.17 11.08
CA GLU A 81 3.29 -28.69 10.52
C GLU A 81 3.50 -28.24 9.06
N VAL A 82 2.80 -27.18 8.61
CA VAL A 82 2.85 -26.71 7.23
C VAL A 82 3.83 -25.56 7.11
N GLU A 83 4.83 -25.71 6.27
CA GLU A 83 5.77 -24.67 5.95
C GLU A 83 5.08 -23.59 5.06
N LEU A 84 4.93 -22.39 5.60
CA LEU A 84 4.42 -21.21 4.87
C LEU A 84 5.57 -20.33 4.38
N PRO A 85 5.39 -19.61 3.25
CA PRO A 85 6.38 -18.63 2.83
C PRO A 85 6.47 -17.47 3.82
N ASP A 86 7.68 -17.02 4.09
CA ASP A 86 8.02 -15.95 5.00
C ASP A 86 8.88 -14.85 4.32
N LEU A 87 9.41 -13.92 5.09
CA LEU A 87 10.25 -12.83 4.59
C LEU A 87 11.64 -13.28 4.09
N GLU A 88 12.07 -14.49 4.44
CA GLU A 88 13.33 -15.07 3.97
C GLU A 88 13.14 -15.95 2.72
N THR A 89 11.91 -16.27 2.38
CA THR A 89 11.56 -17.12 1.24
C THR A 89 11.98 -16.50 -0.08
N ILE A 90 12.72 -17.26 -0.90
CA ILE A 90 13.11 -16.84 -2.25
C ILE A 90 12.07 -17.30 -3.26
N TRP A 91 11.41 -16.35 -3.87
CA TRP A 91 10.36 -16.60 -4.86
C TRP A 91 10.94 -16.74 -6.27
N LYS A 92 10.33 -17.62 -7.06
CA LYS A 92 10.56 -17.70 -8.51
C LYS A 92 9.55 -16.81 -9.23
N THR A 93 9.96 -16.27 -10.38
CA THR A 93 9.08 -15.44 -11.20
C THR A 93 8.98 -15.97 -12.62
N ASN A 94 7.83 -15.75 -13.26
CA ASN A 94 7.61 -16.06 -14.69
C ASN A 94 8.17 -14.95 -15.61
N SER A 95 8.37 -13.74 -15.08
CA SER A 95 8.92 -12.59 -15.81
C SER A 95 9.66 -11.66 -14.86
N THR A 96 10.70 -11.00 -15.33
CA THR A 96 11.44 -9.98 -14.58
C THR A 96 10.90 -8.57 -14.77
N ASN A 97 9.92 -8.38 -15.66
CA ASN A 97 9.33 -7.08 -15.99
C ASN A 97 7.81 -7.11 -15.83
N LEU A 98 7.29 -6.28 -14.95
CA LEU A 98 5.86 -6.04 -14.75
C LEU A 98 5.48 -4.71 -15.42
N THR A 99 4.54 -4.76 -16.35
CA THR A 99 3.99 -3.58 -17.06
C THR A 99 2.47 -3.72 -17.16
N PRO A 100 1.73 -2.69 -17.55
CA PRO A 100 0.28 -2.81 -17.75
C PRO A 100 -0.15 -3.92 -18.71
N SER A 101 0.71 -4.28 -19.66
CA SER A 101 0.45 -5.36 -20.63
C SER A 101 1.12 -6.70 -20.29
N ASN A 102 1.97 -6.75 -19.26
CA ASN A 102 2.73 -7.94 -18.88
C ASN A 102 2.62 -8.22 -17.39
N PRO A 103 1.62 -8.99 -16.95
CA PRO A 103 1.47 -9.39 -15.55
C PRO A 103 2.60 -10.33 -15.10
N VAL A 104 2.87 -10.35 -13.80
CA VAL A 104 3.91 -11.18 -13.21
C VAL A 104 3.34 -12.04 -12.11
N THR A 105 3.76 -13.31 -12.09
CA THR A 105 3.45 -14.29 -11.05
C THR A 105 4.72 -14.68 -10.31
N LEU A 106 4.72 -14.46 -9.01
CA LEU A 106 5.70 -15.03 -8.09
C LEU A 106 5.19 -16.39 -7.60
N THR A 107 6.06 -17.40 -7.55
CA THR A 107 5.69 -18.77 -7.18
C THR A 107 6.71 -19.36 -6.21
N TRP A 108 6.21 -20.01 -5.16
CA TRP A 108 7.03 -20.82 -4.26
C TRP A 108 6.25 -22.09 -3.88
N THR A 109 6.94 -23.22 -3.80
CA THR A 109 6.34 -24.53 -3.43
C THR A 109 7.13 -25.09 -2.26
N ASN A 110 6.41 -25.48 -1.20
CA ASN A 110 7.00 -26.08 -0.02
C ASN A 110 7.30 -27.59 -0.20
N ASN A 111 7.91 -28.20 0.79
CA ASN A 111 8.25 -29.62 0.79
C ASN A 111 7.02 -30.56 0.89
N GLN A 112 5.84 -30.02 1.15
CA GLN A 112 4.57 -30.74 1.27
C GLN A 112 3.72 -30.68 0.00
N ASN A 113 4.33 -30.21 -1.11
CA ASN A 113 3.67 -30.07 -2.42
C ASN A 113 2.49 -29.09 -2.40
N ILE A 114 2.61 -28.02 -1.60
CA ILE A 114 1.69 -26.89 -1.58
C ILE A 114 2.37 -25.72 -2.29
N THR A 115 1.72 -25.17 -3.30
CA THR A 115 2.24 -24.06 -4.10
C THR A 115 1.52 -22.76 -3.72
N PHE A 116 2.31 -21.76 -3.39
CA PHE A 116 1.86 -20.38 -3.11
C PHE A 116 2.23 -19.50 -4.30
N LYS A 117 1.29 -18.67 -4.74
CA LYS A 117 1.52 -17.72 -5.83
C LYS A 117 1.05 -16.32 -5.44
N ILE A 118 1.74 -15.31 -5.94
CA ILE A 118 1.31 -13.91 -5.86
C ILE A 118 1.33 -13.35 -7.27
N ASN A 119 0.15 -13.02 -7.79
CA ASN A 119 -0.02 -12.44 -9.13
C ASN A 119 -0.11 -10.92 -8.99
N TYR A 120 0.73 -10.21 -9.73
CA TYR A 120 0.77 -8.75 -9.81
C TYR A 120 0.37 -8.29 -11.19
N THR A 121 -0.55 -7.32 -11.24
CA THR A 121 -0.80 -6.46 -12.40
C THR A 121 -0.72 -5.01 -11.98
N ILE A 122 -0.35 -4.12 -12.90
CA ILE A 122 -0.39 -2.66 -12.68
C ILE A 122 -1.20 -2.01 -13.79
N ASP A 123 -1.85 -0.89 -13.47
CA ASP A 123 -2.48 -0.03 -14.46
C ASP A 123 -1.49 1.04 -15.00
N ASP A 124 -1.99 2.00 -15.78
CA ASP A 124 -1.18 3.09 -16.35
C ASP A 124 -0.88 4.23 -15.35
N GLU A 125 -1.48 4.22 -14.15
CA GLU A 125 -1.30 5.26 -13.13
C GLU A 125 -0.63 4.69 -11.86
N TYR A 126 -1.39 4.36 -10.80
CA TYR A 126 -0.85 4.06 -9.47
C TYR A 126 -1.43 2.80 -8.83
N MET A 127 -2.25 2.03 -9.55
CA MET A 127 -2.96 0.89 -8.97
C MET A 127 -2.29 -0.44 -9.32
N PHE A 128 -1.96 -1.20 -8.29
CA PHE A 128 -1.62 -2.61 -8.39
C PHE A 128 -2.86 -3.45 -8.08
N SER A 129 -3.12 -4.49 -8.87
CA SER A 129 -3.99 -5.59 -8.43
C SER A 129 -3.12 -6.75 -8.00
N ILE A 130 -3.43 -7.32 -6.83
CA ILE A 130 -2.64 -8.38 -6.23
C ILE A 130 -3.58 -9.54 -5.91
N THR A 131 -3.28 -10.72 -6.46
CA THR A 131 -4.01 -11.96 -6.15
C THR A 131 -3.06 -12.95 -5.51
N GLN A 132 -3.39 -13.37 -4.31
CA GLN A 132 -2.71 -14.44 -3.58
C GLN A 132 -3.42 -15.76 -3.88
N GLU A 133 -2.69 -16.78 -4.29
CA GLU A 133 -3.24 -18.10 -4.66
C GLU A 133 -2.51 -19.19 -3.89
N ILE A 134 -3.25 -20.20 -3.49
CA ILE A 134 -2.72 -21.44 -2.92
C ILE A 134 -3.25 -22.61 -3.75
N GLU A 135 -2.36 -23.47 -4.22
CA GLU A 135 -2.70 -24.79 -4.78
C GLU A 135 -2.22 -25.87 -3.83
N ASN A 136 -3.13 -26.55 -3.17
CA ASN A 136 -2.80 -27.64 -2.23
C ASN A 136 -2.80 -28.99 -2.96
N LYS A 137 -1.64 -29.42 -3.46
CA LYS A 137 -1.43 -30.75 -4.02
C LYS A 137 -0.81 -31.73 -3.01
N GLY A 138 -0.73 -31.30 -1.75
CA GLY A 138 -0.29 -32.15 -0.63
C GLY A 138 -1.37 -33.12 -0.14
N ASN A 139 -1.05 -33.86 0.91
CA ASN A 139 -1.93 -34.88 1.47
C ASN A 139 -2.77 -34.40 2.66
N SER A 140 -2.51 -33.20 3.17
CA SER A 140 -3.15 -32.65 4.37
C SER A 140 -3.92 -31.38 4.03
N ASN A 141 -5.00 -31.13 4.78
CA ASN A 141 -5.67 -29.83 4.73
C ASN A 141 -4.82 -28.77 5.43
N ILE A 142 -4.89 -27.53 4.96
CA ILE A 142 -4.25 -26.39 5.59
C ILE A 142 -5.30 -25.36 6.00
N GLU A 143 -5.04 -24.65 7.09
CA GLU A 143 -5.86 -23.52 7.54
C GLU A 143 -4.98 -22.28 7.62
N VAL A 144 -5.24 -21.32 6.75
CA VAL A 144 -4.44 -20.10 6.59
C VAL A 144 -5.33 -18.88 6.50
N PHE A 145 -4.76 -17.74 6.80
CA PHE A 145 -5.36 -16.45 6.50
C PHE A 145 -4.37 -15.58 5.73
N PRO A 146 -4.81 -14.98 4.61
CA PRO A 146 -4.00 -14.01 3.88
C PRO A 146 -3.89 -12.72 4.68
N TYR A 147 -2.76 -12.05 4.57
CA TYR A 147 -2.56 -10.72 5.13
C TYR A 147 -1.87 -9.79 4.13
N ARG A 148 -2.10 -8.51 4.32
CA ARG A 148 -1.33 -7.44 3.68
C ARG A 148 -1.09 -6.33 4.69
N LEU A 149 0.10 -5.77 4.66
CA LEU A 149 0.42 -4.65 5.51
C LEU A 149 1.37 -3.68 4.82
N ILE A 150 1.26 -2.43 5.21
CA ILE A 150 2.19 -1.37 4.87
C ILE A 150 3.00 -1.09 6.13
N LYS A 151 4.31 -1.06 6.01
CA LYS A 151 5.22 -0.78 7.12
C LYS A 151 6.07 0.43 6.81
N ARG A 152 6.18 1.33 7.78
CA ARG A 152 7.00 2.53 7.72
C ARG A 152 7.90 2.58 8.94
N ILE A 153 9.19 2.77 8.73
CA ILE A 153 10.19 2.87 9.79
C ILE A 153 10.64 4.32 9.90
N ASN A 154 10.74 4.82 11.09
CA ASN A 154 10.88 6.21 11.51
C ASN A 154 9.62 7.05 11.21
N THR A 155 9.38 8.02 12.09
CA THR A 155 8.37 9.04 11.85
C THR A 155 8.87 9.97 10.74
N PRO A 156 8.11 10.13 9.63
CA PRO A 156 8.52 11.06 8.58
C PRO A 156 8.50 12.50 9.08
N ASP A 157 9.27 13.36 8.43
CA ASP A 157 9.15 14.80 8.62
C ASP A 157 7.79 15.26 8.12
N THR A 158 6.86 15.50 9.04
CA THR A 158 5.54 16.06 8.73
C THR A 158 5.60 17.58 8.75
N ILE A 159 4.81 18.20 7.88
CA ILE A 159 4.77 19.68 7.81
C ILE A 159 4.08 20.26 9.06
N ASN A 160 3.38 19.44 9.85
CA ASN A 160 2.63 19.86 11.04
C ASN A 160 1.74 21.10 10.81
N PHE A 161 1.20 21.20 9.60
CA PHE A 161 0.32 22.31 9.26
C PHE A 161 -1.11 21.96 9.67
N PHE A 162 -1.68 22.70 10.57
CA PHE A 162 -2.95 22.46 11.27
C PHE A 162 -4.14 22.02 10.41
N ILE A 163 -4.14 22.28 9.12
CA ILE A 163 -5.20 21.94 8.18
C ILE A 163 -4.85 20.78 7.23
N LEU A 164 -3.74 20.10 7.44
CA LEU A 164 -3.31 19.03 6.56
C LEU A 164 -3.05 17.76 7.35
N HIS A 165 -3.80 16.69 7.05
CA HIS A 165 -3.57 15.40 7.68
C HIS A 165 -2.42 14.63 7.02
N GLU A 166 -1.44 14.22 7.83
CA GLU A 166 -0.34 13.31 7.47
C GLU A 166 -0.27 12.21 8.54
N GLY A 167 -0.40 10.95 8.13
CA GLY A 167 -0.43 9.82 9.06
C GLY A 167 -1.22 8.64 8.53
N PHE A 168 -1.93 7.99 9.42
CA PHE A 168 -2.83 6.88 9.11
C PHE A 168 -4.15 7.41 8.59
N ILE A 169 -4.65 6.80 7.52
CA ILE A 169 -5.94 7.11 6.94
C ILE A 169 -6.65 5.82 6.54
N SER A 170 -7.96 5.75 6.79
CA SER A 170 -8.78 4.65 6.28
C SER A 170 -10.24 5.04 6.13
N LEU A 171 -10.93 4.37 5.23
CA LEU A 171 -12.39 4.31 5.17
C LEU A 171 -12.84 2.90 5.47
N ILE A 172 -13.34 2.67 6.67
CA ILE A 172 -13.75 1.37 7.19
C ILE A 172 -15.16 1.48 7.76
N ASN A 173 -16.07 0.59 7.33
CA ASN A 173 -17.48 0.61 7.75
C ASN A 173 -18.15 1.98 7.52
N ASP A 174 -17.84 2.64 6.39
CA ASP A 174 -18.30 4.01 6.01
C ASP A 174 -17.77 5.14 6.90
N GLU A 175 -16.89 4.84 7.86
CA GLU A 175 -16.25 5.83 8.72
C GLU A 175 -14.85 6.17 8.20
N LEU A 176 -14.60 7.46 7.97
CA LEU A 176 -13.26 7.98 7.66
C LEU A 176 -12.50 8.18 8.97
N LEU A 177 -11.42 7.44 9.12
CA LEU A 177 -10.49 7.55 10.26
C LEU A 177 -9.21 8.25 9.80
N GLU A 178 -8.83 9.30 10.51
CA GLU A 178 -7.55 10.01 10.35
C GLU A 178 -6.84 10.04 11.70
N LYS A 179 -5.62 9.52 11.76
CA LYS A 179 -4.78 9.44 12.96
C LYS A 179 -3.35 9.80 12.64
N ASN A 180 -2.80 10.76 13.37
CA ASN A 180 -1.39 11.10 13.24
C ASN A 180 -0.50 10.00 13.85
N TYR A 181 0.82 10.13 13.68
CA TYR A 181 1.78 9.14 14.15
C TYR A 181 1.82 9.04 15.68
N ASP A 182 1.64 10.16 16.38
CA ASP A 182 1.64 10.20 17.85
C ASP A 182 0.40 9.49 18.42
N ASP A 183 -0.80 9.71 17.83
CA ASP A 183 -2.02 9.01 18.23
C ASP A 183 -1.85 7.48 18.14
N ILE A 184 -1.20 7.00 17.08
CA ILE A 184 -0.96 5.56 16.89
C ILE A 184 0.10 5.04 17.85
N ALA A 185 1.14 5.82 18.13
CA ALA A 185 2.18 5.45 19.09
C ALA A 185 1.61 5.30 20.51
N ASP A 186 0.69 6.18 20.88
CA ASP A 186 0.06 6.19 22.21
C ASP A 186 -1.03 5.10 22.35
N ASP A 187 -1.86 4.92 21.32
CA ASP A 187 -3.06 4.09 21.42
C ASP A 187 -2.86 2.65 20.92
N CYS A 188 -1.99 2.44 19.90
CA CYS A 188 -1.83 1.16 19.21
C CYS A 188 -0.43 0.52 19.42
N ASN A 189 0.20 0.75 20.54
CA ASN A 189 1.52 0.21 20.86
C ASN A 189 1.49 -1.32 20.98
N SER A 190 2.34 -2.00 20.21
CA SER A 190 2.38 -3.48 20.15
C SER A 190 2.86 -4.14 21.47
N SER A 191 3.52 -3.38 22.33
CA SER A 191 3.97 -3.87 23.66
C SER A 191 2.86 -3.89 24.71
N MET A 192 1.68 -3.35 24.40
CA MET A 192 0.53 -3.24 25.30
C MET A 192 -0.74 -3.75 24.59
N PRO A 193 -1.76 -4.19 25.36
CA PRO A 193 -3.09 -4.41 24.78
C PRO A 193 -3.59 -3.13 24.11
N SER A 194 -4.21 -3.25 22.94
CA SER A 194 -4.80 -2.10 22.22
C SER A 194 -5.79 -1.38 23.12
N LYS A 195 -5.59 -0.07 23.29
CA LYS A 195 -6.45 0.76 24.16
C LYS A 195 -7.69 1.26 23.44
N LYS A 196 -7.69 1.23 22.13
CA LYS A 196 -8.76 1.76 21.27
C LYS A 196 -9.24 0.72 20.26
N GLU A 197 -10.53 0.71 20.05
CA GLU A 197 -11.18 -0.21 19.13
C GLU A 197 -10.67 -0.04 17.68
N PHE A 198 -10.33 1.18 17.28
CA PHE A 198 -9.83 1.42 15.94
C PHE A 198 -8.47 0.76 15.65
N CYS A 199 -7.68 0.39 16.69
CA CYS A 199 -6.40 -0.33 16.50
C CYS A 199 -6.60 -1.75 15.97
N ASP A 200 -7.76 -2.37 16.28
CA ASP A 200 -8.18 -3.69 15.81
C ASP A 200 -9.67 -3.66 15.50
N ASN A 201 -10.02 -3.50 14.23
CA ASN A 201 -11.42 -3.38 13.81
C ASN A 201 -11.79 -4.43 12.76
N LYS A 202 -13.03 -4.93 12.84
CA LYS A 202 -13.62 -5.80 11.82
C LYS A 202 -14.29 -4.96 10.75
N ALA A 203 -14.07 -5.29 9.50
CA ALA A 203 -14.62 -4.57 8.38
C ALA A 203 -15.02 -5.49 7.22
N GLN A 204 -15.82 -4.94 6.33
CA GLN A 204 -16.08 -5.54 5.03
C GLN A 204 -15.67 -4.56 3.94
N GLY A 205 -14.66 -4.93 3.14
CA GLY A 205 -14.10 -4.01 2.13
C GLY A 205 -13.45 -2.77 2.74
N GLY A 206 -13.58 -1.63 2.04
CA GLY A 206 -12.98 -0.35 2.43
C GLY A 206 -11.55 -0.19 1.93
N TRP A 207 -10.82 0.72 2.55
CA TRP A 207 -9.40 0.94 2.26
C TRP A 207 -8.69 1.53 3.48
N LEU A 208 -7.36 1.29 3.60
CA LEU A 208 -6.55 1.76 4.73
C LEU A 208 -5.08 1.91 4.34
N GLY A 209 -4.37 2.83 4.99
CA GLY A 209 -2.95 3.01 4.73
C GLY A 209 -2.35 4.25 5.37
N PHE A 210 -1.36 4.82 4.68
CA PHE A 210 -0.67 6.05 5.09
C PHE A 210 -0.87 7.13 4.05
N THR A 211 -1.09 8.35 4.53
CA THR A 211 -1.16 9.55 3.71
C THR A 211 -0.08 10.54 4.12
N ASP A 212 0.60 11.07 3.15
CA ASP A 212 1.46 12.26 3.25
C ASP A 212 0.74 13.42 2.55
N LYS A 213 1.32 14.61 2.55
CA LYS A 213 0.71 15.79 1.93
C LYS A 213 0.21 15.56 0.49
N TYR A 214 1.00 14.92 -0.35
CA TYR A 214 0.71 14.75 -1.78
C TYR A 214 0.62 13.29 -2.21
N TRP A 215 1.07 12.36 -1.38
CA TRP A 215 1.25 10.95 -1.69
C TRP A 215 0.43 10.09 -0.74
N MET A 216 0.10 8.89 -1.17
CA MET A 216 -0.59 7.92 -0.34
C MET A 216 -0.18 6.50 -0.74
N SER A 217 -0.12 5.61 0.22
CA SER A 217 -0.19 4.17 0.00
C SER A 217 -1.42 3.61 0.71
N ALA A 218 -2.27 2.88 -0.01
CA ALA A 218 -3.49 2.32 0.55
C ALA A 218 -3.74 0.89 0.08
N LEU A 219 -3.99 0.01 1.02
CA LEU A 219 -4.50 -1.35 0.81
C LEU A 219 -6.01 -1.30 0.61
N ILE A 220 -6.49 -2.00 -0.40
CA ILE A 220 -7.89 -2.01 -0.79
C ILE A 220 -8.31 -3.47 -0.93
N PRO A 221 -8.88 -4.10 0.12
CA PRO A 221 -9.47 -5.43 0.01
C PRO A 221 -10.67 -5.41 -0.95
N ASP A 222 -11.02 -6.54 -1.53
CA ASP A 222 -12.21 -6.63 -2.36
C ASP A 222 -13.47 -6.35 -1.51
N ALA A 223 -14.47 -5.69 -2.09
CA ALA A 223 -15.63 -5.13 -1.38
C ALA A 223 -16.41 -6.15 -0.52
N ASN A 224 -16.40 -7.43 -0.93
CA ASN A 224 -17.13 -8.49 -0.24
C ASN A 224 -16.27 -9.25 0.80
N GLN A 225 -14.98 -8.89 0.94
CA GLN A 225 -14.10 -9.57 1.89
C GLN A 225 -14.31 -9.04 3.29
N SER A 226 -14.54 -9.95 4.23
CA SER A 226 -14.46 -9.64 5.66
C SER A 226 -13.01 -9.69 6.10
N ILE A 227 -12.57 -8.62 6.74
CA ILE A 227 -11.18 -8.43 7.17
C ILE A 227 -11.10 -8.00 8.63
N ASN A 228 -9.95 -8.26 9.25
CA ASN A 228 -9.58 -7.65 10.52
C ASN A 228 -8.49 -6.62 10.25
N VAL A 229 -8.84 -5.34 10.35
CA VAL A 229 -7.90 -4.23 10.21
C VAL A 229 -7.07 -4.12 11.47
N ASN A 230 -5.78 -3.81 11.34
CA ASN A 230 -4.92 -3.56 12.47
C ASN A 230 -3.95 -2.41 12.20
N TYR A 231 -3.84 -1.52 13.19
CA TYR A 231 -2.80 -0.50 13.27
C TYR A 231 -1.89 -0.82 14.43
N ARG A 232 -0.58 -0.71 14.23
CA ARG A 232 0.42 -1.02 15.26
C ARG A 232 1.57 -0.03 15.23
N TYR A 233 2.02 0.32 16.39
CA TYR A 233 3.30 0.98 16.62
C TYR A 233 4.22 0.06 17.41
N GLY A 234 5.51 0.12 17.15
CA GLY A 234 6.56 -0.54 17.93
C GLY A 234 7.84 0.26 17.87
N ASN A 235 8.67 0.13 18.91
CA ASN A 235 9.98 0.77 18.96
C ASN A 235 11.02 -0.24 19.44
N ASN A 236 11.93 -0.61 18.54
CA ASN A 236 13.12 -1.41 18.81
C ASN A 236 14.37 -0.59 18.44
N GLY A 237 14.50 0.60 19.01
CA GLY A 237 15.56 1.55 18.69
C GLY A 237 15.25 2.45 17.48
N ARG A 238 14.19 2.13 16.73
CA ARG A 238 13.59 2.94 15.67
C ARG A 238 12.07 2.78 15.72
N ASP A 239 11.36 3.87 15.49
CA ASP A 239 9.91 3.83 15.37
C ASP A 239 9.48 2.96 14.19
N SER A 240 8.45 2.18 14.39
CA SER A 240 7.87 1.31 13.36
C SER A 240 6.35 1.40 13.39
N TYR A 241 5.78 1.82 12.29
CA TYR A 241 4.34 1.96 12.10
C TYR A 241 3.85 0.93 11.10
N ARG A 242 2.72 0.30 11.38
CA ARG A 242 2.08 -0.68 10.51
C ARG A 242 0.60 -0.39 10.37
N ALA A 243 0.13 -0.35 9.13
CA ALA A 243 -1.28 -0.36 8.75
C ALA A 243 -1.52 -1.59 7.90
N GLY A 244 -2.43 -2.47 8.31
CA GLY A 244 -2.66 -3.69 7.57
C GLY A 244 -3.99 -4.34 7.88
N TYR A 245 -4.25 -5.42 7.17
CA TYR A 245 -5.40 -6.26 7.45
C TYR A 245 -5.06 -7.74 7.29
N VAL A 246 -5.87 -8.54 7.93
CA VAL A 246 -5.86 -10.00 7.85
C VAL A 246 -7.22 -10.44 7.34
N GLY A 247 -7.26 -11.30 6.33
CA GLY A 247 -8.48 -11.91 5.82
C GLY A 247 -9.08 -12.93 6.82
N GLN A 248 -10.16 -13.56 6.41
CA GLN A 248 -10.73 -14.70 7.14
C GLN A 248 -9.80 -15.91 7.07
N ILE A 249 -10.07 -16.87 7.95
CA ILE A 249 -9.44 -18.18 7.90
C ILE A 249 -10.05 -18.98 6.75
N TYR A 250 -9.19 -19.50 5.89
CA TYR A 250 -9.57 -20.38 4.80
C TYR A 250 -9.00 -21.76 5.03
N LYS A 251 -9.86 -22.77 4.89
CA LYS A 251 -9.44 -24.15 4.83
C LYS A 251 -9.27 -24.54 3.37
N VAL A 252 -8.07 -25.00 3.01
CA VAL A 252 -7.76 -25.49 1.67
C VAL A 252 -7.46 -26.99 1.77
N SER A 253 -8.41 -27.80 1.31
CA SER A 253 -8.29 -29.25 1.37
C SER A 253 -7.26 -29.75 0.35
N SER A 254 -6.80 -30.99 0.54
CA SER A 254 -5.98 -31.67 -0.48
C SER A 254 -6.70 -31.70 -1.83
N GLY A 255 -6.03 -31.25 -2.88
CA GLY A 255 -6.55 -31.12 -4.25
C GLY A 255 -7.31 -29.82 -4.53
N GLU A 256 -7.50 -28.95 -3.53
CA GLU A 256 -8.21 -27.67 -3.70
C GLU A 256 -7.25 -26.49 -3.93
N SER A 257 -7.80 -25.39 -4.46
CA SER A 257 -7.12 -24.12 -4.61
C SER A 257 -7.92 -22.99 -3.97
N LEU A 258 -7.23 -21.95 -3.53
CA LEU A 258 -7.79 -20.73 -2.97
C LEU A 258 -7.21 -19.53 -3.70
N GLU A 259 -8.06 -18.58 -4.06
CA GLU A 259 -7.66 -17.25 -4.53
C GLU A 259 -8.16 -16.17 -3.57
N TYR A 260 -7.29 -15.15 -3.32
CA TYR A 260 -7.61 -14.02 -2.47
C TYR A 260 -7.12 -12.72 -3.14
N GLY A 261 -8.04 -11.94 -3.67
CA GLY A 261 -7.78 -10.72 -4.41
C GLY A 261 -7.68 -9.47 -3.52
N GLY A 262 -7.38 -8.36 -4.16
CA GLY A 262 -7.41 -7.02 -3.62
C GLY A 262 -6.46 -6.09 -4.38
N LYS A 263 -6.50 -4.81 -4.03
CA LYS A 263 -5.71 -3.80 -4.73
C LYS A 263 -4.80 -3.06 -3.76
N LEU A 264 -3.82 -2.38 -4.34
CA LEU A 264 -2.89 -1.52 -3.63
C LEU A 264 -2.70 -0.25 -4.46
N PHE A 265 -3.02 0.88 -3.89
CA PHE A 265 -2.68 2.19 -4.44
C PHE A 265 -1.35 2.67 -3.84
N VAL A 266 -0.41 3.10 -4.67
CA VAL A 266 0.83 3.75 -4.21
C VAL A 266 1.17 4.89 -5.17
N GLY A 267 0.89 6.13 -4.79
CA GLY A 267 1.08 7.23 -5.72
C GLY A 267 0.59 8.60 -5.28
N ALA A 268 0.47 9.49 -6.25
CA ALA A 268 0.01 10.87 -6.04
C ALA A 268 -1.51 10.95 -5.86
N LYS A 269 -1.96 11.74 -4.86
CA LYS A 269 -3.37 12.01 -4.60
C LYS A 269 -3.97 13.00 -5.61
N LYS A 270 -4.11 12.57 -6.87
CA LYS A 270 -4.71 13.39 -7.93
C LYS A 270 -6.22 13.19 -7.97
N LEU A 271 -6.97 14.29 -7.90
CA LEU A 271 -8.44 14.25 -7.86
C LEU A 271 -9.05 13.42 -9.01
N ASN A 272 -8.59 13.65 -10.24
CA ASN A 272 -9.08 12.93 -11.41
C ASN A 272 -8.76 11.42 -11.37
N VAL A 273 -7.62 11.03 -10.81
CA VAL A 273 -7.21 9.63 -10.68
C VAL A 273 -8.02 8.93 -9.60
N LEU A 274 -8.13 9.56 -8.40
CA LEU A 274 -8.90 9.01 -7.30
C LEU A 274 -10.39 8.92 -7.63
N SER A 275 -10.97 9.94 -8.30
CA SER A 275 -12.36 9.86 -8.82
C SER A 275 -12.55 8.72 -9.83
N ALA A 276 -11.60 8.53 -10.73
CA ALA A 276 -11.68 7.45 -11.70
C ALA A 276 -11.63 6.06 -11.02
N TYR A 277 -10.87 5.90 -9.96
CA TYR A 277 -10.82 4.66 -9.18
C TYR A 277 -12.08 4.44 -8.34
N ASP A 278 -12.64 5.50 -7.76
CA ASP A 278 -13.93 5.46 -7.07
C ASP A 278 -15.03 4.92 -8.01
N GLU A 279 -15.16 5.52 -9.20
CA GLU A 279 -16.18 5.16 -10.18
C GLU A 279 -15.93 3.81 -10.86
N LYS A 280 -14.71 3.58 -11.41
CA LYS A 280 -14.43 2.42 -12.27
C LYS A 280 -14.13 1.15 -11.48
N LEU A 281 -13.50 1.28 -10.31
CA LEU A 281 -13.11 0.15 -9.48
C LEU A 281 -14.02 -0.02 -8.25
N SER A 282 -15.04 0.84 -8.12
CA SER A 282 -15.99 0.85 -7.01
C SER A 282 -15.30 0.92 -5.63
N ILE A 283 -14.23 1.73 -5.53
CA ILE A 283 -13.54 1.98 -4.27
C ILE A 283 -14.28 3.09 -3.54
N PRO A 284 -14.98 2.83 -2.42
CA PRO A 284 -15.89 3.78 -1.83
C PRO A 284 -15.17 5.04 -1.36
N ARG A 285 -15.70 6.22 -1.73
CA ARG A 285 -15.23 7.53 -1.24
C ARG A 285 -13.70 7.71 -1.32
N PHE A 286 -13.05 7.16 -2.35
CA PHE A 286 -11.58 7.18 -2.44
C PHE A 286 -11.02 8.60 -2.60
N THR A 287 -11.84 9.54 -3.08
CA THR A 287 -11.51 10.97 -3.11
C THR A 287 -11.42 11.62 -1.73
N ASP A 288 -11.91 10.97 -0.66
CA ASP A 288 -11.76 11.45 0.72
C ASP A 288 -10.32 11.26 1.25
N ALA A 289 -9.47 10.55 0.52
CA ALA A 289 -8.02 10.55 0.75
C ALA A 289 -7.34 11.92 0.52
N ILE A 290 -8.02 12.82 -0.21
CA ILE A 290 -7.62 14.23 -0.31
C ILE A 290 -8.20 14.95 0.90
N ASP A 291 -7.35 15.67 1.62
CA ASP A 291 -7.81 16.51 2.71
C ASP A 291 -8.57 17.73 2.16
N TRP A 292 -9.89 17.70 2.33
CA TRP A 292 -10.79 18.76 1.87
C TRP A 292 -10.96 19.89 2.89
N GLY A 293 -10.41 19.71 4.07
CA GLY A 293 -10.57 20.64 5.18
C GLY A 293 -12.02 20.76 5.70
N TRP A 294 -12.23 21.67 6.62
CA TRP A 294 -13.53 21.87 7.30
C TRP A 294 -14.68 22.26 6.36
N PHE A 295 -14.37 22.93 5.24
CA PHE A 295 -15.35 23.39 4.27
C PHE A 295 -15.48 22.44 3.07
N SER A 296 -15.39 21.14 3.30
CA SER A 296 -15.44 20.09 2.25
C SER A 296 -16.64 20.24 1.31
N PHE A 297 -17.79 20.70 1.84
CA PHE A 297 -19.00 20.97 1.05
C PHE A 297 -18.82 22.10 0.01
N LEU A 298 -17.84 22.99 0.21
CA LEU A 298 -17.48 24.06 -0.72
C LEU A 298 -16.21 23.70 -1.50
N THR A 299 -15.19 23.19 -0.84
CA THR A 299 -13.87 22.93 -1.46
C THR A 299 -13.95 21.81 -2.49
N LYS A 300 -14.73 20.76 -2.26
CA LYS A 300 -14.96 19.68 -3.24
C LYS A 300 -15.54 20.21 -4.56
N PRO A 301 -16.74 20.86 -4.59
CA PRO A 301 -17.31 21.39 -5.83
C PRO A 301 -16.40 22.39 -6.55
N VAL A 302 -15.74 23.26 -5.81
CA VAL A 302 -14.78 24.24 -6.37
C VAL A 302 -13.61 23.53 -7.04
N SER A 303 -13.06 22.52 -6.39
CA SER A 303 -11.94 21.74 -6.94
C SER A 303 -12.33 20.96 -8.20
N TYR A 304 -13.51 20.38 -8.24
CA TYR A 304 -14.04 19.75 -9.46
C TYR A 304 -14.25 20.74 -10.59
N ALA A 305 -14.78 21.94 -10.29
CA ALA A 305 -14.96 22.98 -11.29
C ALA A 305 -13.60 23.48 -11.85
N ILE A 306 -12.62 23.76 -10.99
CA ILE A 306 -11.28 24.16 -11.42
C ILE A 306 -10.62 23.05 -12.25
N ASN A 307 -10.76 21.78 -11.85
CA ASN A 307 -10.22 20.66 -12.60
C ASN A 307 -10.88 20.49 -13.97
N TRP A 308 -12.18 20.78 -14.08
CA TRP A 308 -12.89 20.82 -15.35
C TRP A 308 -12.33 21.92 -16.28
N PHE A 309 -12.14 23.15 -15.77
CA PHE A 309 -11.49 24.23 -16.53
C PHE A 309 -10.05 23.90 -16.92
N PHE A 310 -9.32 23.21 -16.04
CA PHE A 310 -7.96 22.76 -16.33
C PHE A 310 -7.93 21.79 -17.53
N GLY A 311 -8.93 20.92 -17.68
CA GLY A 311 -9.05 20.02 -18.82
C GLY A 311 -9.08 20.75 -20.19
N TYR A 312 -9.57 21.99 -20.22
CA TYR A 312 -9.56 22.83 -21.43
C TYR A 312 -8.34 23.73 -21.53
N ALA A 313 -7.90 24.31 -20.43
CA ALA A 313 -6.84 25.31 -20.41
C ALA A 313 -5.43 24.71 -20.40
N GLY A 314 -5.28 23.45 -19.94
CA GLY A 314 -3.98 22.80 -19.75
C GLY A 314 -3.07 23.48 -18.72
N ASN A 315 -3.56 24.50 -18.01
CA ASN A 315 -2.84 25.28 -17.03
C ASN A 315 -3.71 25.63 -15.85
N PHE A 316 -3.29 25.27 -14.62
CA PHE A 316 -4.08 25.51 -13.40
C PHE A 316 -4.28 27.01 -13.10
N GLY A 317 -3.29 27.85 -13.37
CA GLY A 317 -3.41 29.30 -13.18
C GLY A 317 -4.54 29.90 -14.05
N LEU A 318 -4.59 29.51 -15.32
CA LEU A 318 -5.66 29.90 -16.22
C LEU A 318 -7.03 29.32 -15.78
N ALA A 319 -7.06 28.10 -15.31
CA ALA A 319 -8.28 27.48 -14.79
C ALA A 319 -8.83 28.23 -13.56
N ILE A 320 -7.97 28.63 -12.63
CA ILE A 320 -8.36 29.43 -11.46
C ILE A 320 -8.89 30.81 -11.90
N ILE A 321 -8.21 31.49 -12.82
CA ILE A 321 -8.68 32.79 -13.35
C ILE A 321 -10.04 32.63 -14.01
N ALA A 322 -10.23 31.64 -14.88
CA ALA A 322 -11.51 31.37 -15.55
C ALA A 322 -12.64 31.09 -14.54
N PHE A 323 -12.36 30.26 -13.52
CA PHE A 323 -13.31 29.99 -12.45
C PHE A 323 -13.67 31.26 -11.66
N THR A 324 -12.68 32.13 -11.34
CA THR A 324 -12.88 33.35 -10.58
C THR A 324 -13.74 34.38 -11.35
N ILE A 325 -13.61 34.41 -12.69
CA ILE A 325 -14.44 35.31 -13.54
C ILE A 325 -15.89 34.84 -13.56
N LEU A 326 -16.13 33.50 -13.48
CA LEU A 326 -17.47 32.93 -13.50
C LEU A 326 -18.20 33.07 -12.16
N MET A 327 -17.46 33.13 -11.06
CA MET A 327 -17.98 33.24 -9.69
C MET A 327 -18.39 34.68 -9.33
#